data_d26e91963c0609a708bcee21237a9252
#
_entry.id   d26e91963c0609a708bcee21237a9252
#
_cell.length_a   1.000
_cell.length_b   1.000
_cell.length_c   1.000
_cell.angle_alpha   90.00
_cell.angle_beta   90.00
_cell.angle_gamma   90.00
#
_symmetry.space_group_name_H-M   'P 1'
#
loop_
_entity.id
_entity.type
_entity.pdbx_description
1 polymer ?
#
loop_
_entity_poly.entity_id
_entity_poly.type
_entity_poly.pdbx_seq_one_letter_code
_entity_poly.pdbx_strand_id
1 'polypeptide(L)'
;DKYAPKALLTRGDRLVYSNGMLSLTAAALVMVIGFQADVTKLIQLYVLGVFTAFTVGQIGMLVHWKRGVRDGSITKREATSGRIINGIGATMTGIVLVIVTLTKFLEGAWIVFVIAIPLYWVMLNTNRYYKTIEAEIALDESTEFGSKGDYAVVLMDKLNKPQLKALDYALSSKHDRLDAVHVAVDPERAAAFKAEWKEYGIKVPLKIIESPYREFSAPLIEFLEDHRKRHGRERISVYLPKFIVGHWWEHIFHNHRANRLRSRLLYVRGVMVTLVPWRLESAEKFNPFLRNPLPGDARRGERVRPVQRRHHKLARNEVIVITADEKDEE
;
A
#
# COMPACT_ATOMS: atom_id res chain seq x y z
N ASP A 1 5.99 -6.51 17.44
CA ASP A 1 7.36 -7.06 17.31
C ASP A 1 7.81 -7.30 15.86
N LYS A 2 6.97 -6.97 14.87
CA LYS A 2 7.28 -7.07 13.42
C LYS A 2 7.59 -8.49 12.89
N TYR A 3 7.15 -9.54 13.60
CA TYR A 3 7.30 -10.93 13.16
C TYR A 3 6.11 -11.45 12.36
N ALA A 4 4.97 -10.76 12.39
CA ALA A 4 3.78 -11.08 11.61
C ALA A 4 3.50 -10.00 10.54
N PRO A 5 2.90 -10.37 9.39
CA PRO A 5 2.47 -9.40 8.38
C PRO A 5 1.56 -8.32 8.96
N LYS A 6 1.81 -7.05 8.62
CA LYS A 6 0.98 -5.92 9.09
C LYS A 6 -0.50 -6.07 8.71
N ALA A 7 -0.79 -6.80 7.64
CA ALA A 7 -2.17 -7.09 7.23
C ALA A 7 -3.01 -7.79 8.30
N LEU A 8 -2.37 -8.56 9.21
CA LEU A 8 -3.05 -9.20 10.34
C LEU A 8 -3.35 -8.22 11.50
N LEU A 9 -2.63 -7.10 11.54
CA LEU A 9 -2.75 -6.05 12.56
C LEU A 9 -3.62 -4.87 12.11
N THR A 10 -4.03 -4.83 10.84
CA THR A 10 -4.93 -3.78 10.35
C THR A 10 -6.30 -3.95 10.97
N ARG A 11 -6.77 -2.89 11.62
CA ARG A 11 -8.14 -2.80 12.11
C ARG A 11 -9.05 -2.44 10.94
N GLY A 12 -10.12 -3.20 10.76
CA GLY A 12 -11.19 -2.85 9.82
C GLY A 12 -12.00 -1.64 10.32
N ASP A 13 -12.99 -1.23 9.55
CA ASP A 13 -13.89 -0.08 9.86
C ASP A 13 -14.56 -0.18 11.24
N ARG A 14 -14.68 -1.39 11.79
CA ARG A 14 -15.23 -1.65 13.13
C ARG A 14 -14.17 -1.78 14.22
N LEU A 15 -12.94 -1.30 13.98
CA LEU A 15 -11.80 -1.37 14.90
C LEU A 15 -11.41 -2.79 15.38
N VAL A 16 -11.87 -3.82 14.68
CA VAL A 16 -11.59 -5.24 14.95
C VAL A 16 -10.49 -5.74 14.02
N TYR A 17 -9.63 -6.62 14.53
CA TYR A 17 -8.58 -7.28 13.74
C TYR A 17 -9.16 -8.42 12.87
N SER A 18 -10.03 -8.07 11.91
CA SER A 18 -10.81 -9.04 11.12
C SER A 18 -9.92 -10.05 10.39
N ASN A 19 -8.81 -9.60 9.78
CA ASN A 19 -7.88 -10.48 9.07
C ASN A 19 -7.18 -11.47 10.00
N GLY A 20 -6.80 -10.99 11.20
CA GLY A 20 -6.19 -11.87 12.22
C GLY A 20 -7.17 -12.91 12.72
N MET A 21 -8.42 -12.53 12.99
CA MET A 21 -9.46 -13.45 13.42
C MET A 21 -9.80 -14.48 12.34
N LEU A 22 -9.97 -14.06 11.09
CA LEU A 22 -10.22 -14.95 9.95
C LEU A 22 -9.07 -15.94 9.74
N SER A 23 -7.83 -15.50 9.82
CA SER A 23 -6.68 -16.39 9.65
C SER A 23 -6.58 -17.41 10.78
N LEU A 24 -6.86 -17.00 12.03
CA LEU A 24 -6.88 -17.91 13.18
C LEU A 24 -8.02 -18.93 13.07
N THR A 25 -9.21 -18.47 12.69
CA THR A 25 -10.38 -19.36 12.47
C THR A 25 -10.12 -20.35 11.34
N ALA A 26 -9.54 -19.90 10.23
CA ALA A 26 -9.17 -20.78 9.13
C ALA A 26 -8.14 -21.82 9.55
N ALA A 27 -7.12 -21.44 10.31
CA ALA A 27 -6.13 -22.38 10.84
C ALA A 27 -6.76 -23.42 11.79
N ALA A 28 -7.64 -22.99 12.68
CA ALA A 28 -8.37 -23.88 13.58
C ALA A 28 -9.27 -24.88 12.78
N LEU A 29 -9.98 -24.37 11.76
CA LEU A 29 -10.82 -25.21 10.92
C LEU A 29 -10.02 -26.27 10.15
N VAL A 30 -8.86 -25.88 9.59
CA VAL A 30 -7.95 -26.82 8.91
C VAL A 30 -7.47 -27.91 9.87
N MET A 31 -7.16 -27.57 11.13
CA MET A 31 -6.78 -28.54 12.15
C MET A 31 -7.92 -29.50 12.48
N VAL A 32 -9.14 -28.99 12.71
CA VAL A 32 -10.30 -29.83 13.03
C VAL A 32 -10.62 -30.79 11.88
N ILE A 33 -10.61 -30.32 10.64
CA ILE A 33 -10.86 -31.17 9.46
C ILE A 33 -9.72 -32.18 9.27
N GLY A 34 -8.48 -31.75 9.35
CA GLY A 34 -7.28 -32.60 9.15
C GLY A 34 -7.19 -33.74 10.15
N PHE A 35 -7.63 -33.52 11.39
CA PHE A 35 -7.67 -34.55 12.43
C PHE A 35 -9.05 -35.22 12.54
N GLN A 36 -9.98 -34.97 11.60
CA GLN A 36 -11.31 -35.56 11.57
C GLN A 36 -12.10 -35.35 12.89
N ALA A 37 -11.90 -34.20 13.54
CA ALA A 37 -12.45 -33.86 14.85
C ALA A 37 -12.08 -34.85 15.98
N ASP A 38 -11.01 -35.62 15.83
CA ASP A 38 -10.51 -36.52 16.89
C ASP A 38 -9.94 -35.68 18.04
N VAL A 39 -10.72 -35.55 19.10
CA VAL A 39 -10.38 -34.76 20.29
C VAL A 39 -9.09 -35.25 20.95
N THR A 40 -8.82 -36.54 20.97
CA THR A 40 -7.63 -37.10 21.59
C THR A 40 -6.36 -36.66 20.90
N LYS A 41 -6.33 -36.69 19.58
CA LYS A 41 -5.22 -36.21 18.77
C LYS A 41 -5.04 -34.68 18.88
N LEU A 42 -6.15 -33.94 18.87
CA LEU A 42 -6.10 -32.48 19.03
C LEU A 42 -5.57 -32.05 20.41
N ILE A 43 -5.94 -32.74 21.48
CA ILE A 43 -5.41 -32.46 22.82
C ILE A 43 -3.92 -32.73 22.86
N GLN A 44 -3.42 -33.83 22.28
CA GLN A 44 -1.99 -34.13 22.23
C GLN A 44 -1.21 -33.05 21.50
N LEU A 45 -1.73 -32.56 20.36
CA LEU A 45 -1.15 -31.44 19.60
C LEU A 45 -1.12 -30.16 20.43
N TYR A 46 -2.21 -29.86 21.13
CA TYR A 46 -2.33 -28.70 22.01
C TYR A 46 -1.30 -28.74 23.14
N VAL A 47 -1.17 -29.87 23.84
CA VAL A 47 -0.21 -30.07 24.94
C VAL A 47 1.21 -29.82 24.46
N LEU A 48 1.59 -30.39 23.31
CA LEU A 48 2.92 -30.20 22.73
C LEU A 48 3.18 -28.72 22.38
N GLY A 49 2.17 -28.05 21.78
CA GLY A 49 2.25 -26.62 21.44
C GLY A 49 2.43 -25.75 22.67
N VAL A 50 1.67 -26.00 23.74
CA VAL A 50 1.73 -25.26 25.01
C VAL A 50 3.10 -25.41 25.67
N PHE A 51 3.61 -26.64 25.84
CA PHE A 51 4.92 -26.86 26.45
C PHE A 51 6.06 -26.30 25.61
N THR A 52 5.94 -26.34 24.27
CA THR A 52 6.88 -25.65 23.38
C THR A 52 6.87 -24.14 23.64
N ALA A 53 5.70 -23.51 23.69
CA ALA A 53 5.56 -22.08 23.95
C ALA A 53 6.12 -21.68 25.32
N PHE A 54 5.84 -22.45 26.37
CA PHE A 54 6.37 -22.19 27.70
C PHE A 54 7.87 -22.33 27.74
N THR A 55 8.45 -23.39 27.17
CA THR A 55 9.90 -23.62 27.17
C THR A 55 10.62 -22.50 26.41
N VAL A 56 10.13 -22.13 25.22
CA VAL A 56 10.69 -21.02 24.43
C VAL A 56 10.53 -19.69 25.15
N GLY A 57 9.39 -19.45 25.82
CA GLY A 57 9.15 -18.25 26.62
C GLY A 57 10.14 -18.13 27.78
N GLN A 58 10.37 -19.21 28.54
CA GLN A 58 11.35 -19.24 29.63
C GLN A 58 12.79 -19.01 29.14
N ILE A 59 13.18 -19.63 28.03
CA ILE A 59 14.48 -19.41 27.39
C ILE A 59 14.61 -17.96 26.93
N GLY A 60 13.56 -17.40 26.33
CA GLY A 60 13.49 -15.99 25.93
C GLY A 60 13.74 -15.04 27.10
N MET A 61 13.14 -15.33 28.25
CA MET A 61 13.36 -14.56 29.48
C MET A 61 14.79 -14.66 29.99
N LEU A 62 15.44 -15.80 29.87
CA LEU A 62 16.87 -15.94 30.24
C LEU A 62 17.76 -15.02 29.39
N VAL A 63 17.45 -14.93 28.08
CA VAL A 63 18.14 -14.02 27.14
C VAL A 63 17.84 -12.56 27.48
N HIS A 64 16.59 -12.24 27.82
CA HIS A 64 16.16 -10.90 28.23
C HIS A 64 16.96 -10.42 29.46
N TRP A 65 17.04 -11.21 30.53
CA TRP A 65 17.81 -10.89 31.71
C TRP A 65 19.30 -10.68 31.40
N LYS A 66 19.86 -11.50 30.52
CA LYS A 66 21.26 -11.37 30.10
C LYS A 66 21.51 -10.04 29.37
N ARG A 67 20.62 -9.67 28.47
CA ARG A 67 20.69 -8.40 27.72
C ARG A 67 20.50 -7.20 28.63
N GLY A 68 19.49 -7.21 29.50
CA GLY A 68 19.18 -6.11 30.42
C GLY A 68 20.34 -5.76 31.36
N VAL A 69 21.08 -6.76 31.83
CA VAL A 69 22.31 -6.53 32.61
C VAL A 69 23.43 -5.92 31.75
N ARG A 70 23.59 -6.39 30.52
CA ARG A 70 24.60 -5.86 29.59
C ARG A 70 24.35 -4.41 29.23
N ASP A 71 23.07 -4.07 29.00
CA ASP A 71 22.63 -2.76 28.56
C ASP A 71 22.41 -1.78 29.75
N GLY A 72 22.68 -2.25 30.99
CA GLY A 72 22.59 -1.44 32.21
C GLY A 72 21.17 -1.10 32.67
N SER A 73 20.15 -1.66 32.03
CA SER A 73 18.73 -1.39 32.33
C SER A 73 18.20 -2.19 33.52
N ILE A 74 18.88 -3.25 33.93
CA ILE A 74 18.46 -4.17 34.99
C ILE A 74 19.64 -4.44 35.95
N THR A 75 19.35 -4.41 37.25
CA THR A 75 20.36 -4.71 38.27
C THR A 75 20.77 -6.19 38.26
N LYS A 76 22.06 -6.47 38.54
CA LYS A 76 22.56 -7.84 38.57
C LYS A 76 21.79 -8.74 39.56
N ARG A 77 21.33 -8.17 40.69
CA ARG A 77 20.58 -8.91 41.71
C ARG A 77 19.22 -9.38 41.22
N GLU A 78 18.45 -8.48 40.58
CA GLU A 78 17.15 -8.79 39.96
C GLU A 78 17.27 -9.78 38.83
N ALA A 79 18.29 -9.59 37.96
CA ALA A 79 18.56 -10.51 36.87
C ALA A 79 18.95 -11.92 37.36
N THR A 80 19.67 -12.04 38.45
CA THR A 80 20.07 -13.36 39.00
C THR A 80 18.85 -14.11 39.51
N SER A 81 17.97 -13.45 40.28
CA SER A 81 16.71 -14.06 40.74
C SER A 81 15.82 -14.48 39.58
N GLY A 82 15.60 -13.60 38.61
CA GLY A 82 14.81 -13.89 37.42
C GLY A 82 15.39 -15.05 36.57
N ARG A 83 16.70 -15.11 36.44
CA ARG A 83 17.38 -16.21 35.69
C ARG A 83 17.25 -17.56 36.39
N ILE A 84 17.32 -17.60 37.73
CA ILE A 84 17.10 -18.84 38.46
C ILE A 84 15.69 -19.36 38.27
N ILE A 85 14.68 -18.49 38.47
CA ILE A 85 13.27 -18.87 38.33
C ILE A 85 12.97 -19.34 36.90
N ASN A 86 13.36 -18.53 35.89
CA ASN A 86 13.12 -18.90 34.49
C ASN A 86 13.99 -20.12 34.05
N GLY A 87 15.16 -20.31 34.63
CA GLY A 87 16.01 -21.50 34.40
C GLY A 87 15.35 -22.77 34.90
N ILE A 88 14.83 -22.77 36.14
CA ILE A 88 14.05 -23.89 36.68
C ILE A 88 12.82 -24.15 35.82
N GLY A 89 12.07 -23.10 35.48
CA GLY A 89 10.90 -23.20 34.62
C GLY A 89 11.22 -23.80 33.23
N ALA A 90 12.29 -23.32 32.58
CA ALA A 90 12.74 -23.86 31.27
C ALA A 90 13.15 -25.35 31.39
N THR A 91 13.80 -25.73 32.46
CA THR A 91 14.23 -27.13 32.66
C THR A 91 13.00 -28.03 32.86
N MET A 92 12.06 -27.65 33.72
CA MET A 92 10.87 -28.44 33.99
C MET A 92 9.99 -28.57 32.75
N THR A 93 9.68 -27.46 32.08
CA THR A 93 8.86 -27.49 30.86
C THR A 93 9.58 -28.19 29.70
N GLY A 94 10.91 -28.08 29.62
CA GLY A 94 11.73 -28.76 28.63
C GLY A 94 11.74 -30.29 28.83
N ILE A 95 11.85 -30.75 30.05
CA ILE A 95 11.78 -32.19 30.37
C ILE A 95 10.42 -32.77 29.95
N VAL A 96 9.32 -32.07 30.31
CA VAL A 96 7.97 -32.48 29.93
C VAL A 96 7.82 -32.45 28.40
N LEU A 97 8.32 -31.43 27.73
CA LEU A 97 8.30 -31.31 26.26
C LEU A 97 9.01 -32.53 25.61
N VAL A 98 10.19 -32.91 26.10
CA VAL A 98 10.95 -34.08 25.59
C VAL A 98 10.15 -35.36 25.79
N ILE A 99 9.63 -35.58 27.00
CA ILE A 99 8.83 -36.79 27.30
C ILE A 99 7.60 -36.87 26.40
N VAL A 100 6.82 -35.79 26.29
CA VAL A 100 5.64 -35.75 25.45
C VAL A 100 5.97 -35.95 23.98
N THR A 101 7.06 -35.33 23.50
CA THR A 101 7.52 -35.52 22.12
C THR A 101 7.86 -36.99 21.84
N LEU A 102 8.66 -37.62 22.70
CA LEU A 102 9.09 -38.99 22.49
C LEU A 102 7.91 -40.00 22.58
N THR A 103 7.01 -39.82 23.55
CA THR A 103 5.88 -40.74 23.77
C THR A 103 4.79 -40.60 22.72
N LYS A 104 4.59 -39.38 22.18
CA LYS A 104 3.48 -39.06 21.26
C LYS A 104 3.94 -38.82 19.83
N PHE A 105 5.22 -39.02 19.54
CA PHE A 105 5.77 -38.74 18.20
C PHE A 105 5.05 -39.51 17.10
N LEU A 106 4.86 -40.82 17.27
CA LEU A 106 4.18 -41.68 16.31
C LEU A 106 2.65 -41.45 16.24
N GLU A 107 2.06 -40.86 17.26
CA GLU A 107 0.63 -40.54 17.32
C GLU A 107 0.29 -39.19 16.63
N GLY A 108 1.28 -38.54 15.98
CA GLY A 108 1.06 -37.31 15.22
C GLY A 108 1.77 -36.05 15.75
N ALA A 109 2.53 -36.15 16.86
CA ALA A 109 3.24 -34.99 17.42
C ALA A 109 4.30 -34.40 16.45
N TRP A 110 4.83 -35.18 15.52
CA TRP A 110 5.76 -34.74 14.48
C TRP A 110 5.18 -33.62 13.58
N ILE A 111 3.84 -33.57 13.40
CA ILE A 111 3.17 -32.56 12.58
C ILE A 111 3.44 -31.13 13.10
N VAL A 112 3.54 -30.98 14.43
CA VAL A 112 3.86 -29.69 15.04
C VAL A 112 5.19 -29.13 14.50
N PHE A 113 6.21 -29.97 14.39
CA PHE A 113 7.52 -29.56 13.91
C PHE A 113 7.50 -29.21 12.42
N VAL A 114 6.74 -29.99 11.62
CA VAL A 114 6.55 -29.72 10.18
C VAL A 114 5.87 -28.36 9.94
N ILE A 115 4.97 -27.94 10.83
CA ILE A 115 4.29 -26.64 10.73
C ILE A 115 5.13 -25.55 11.39
N ALA A 116 5.73 -25.80 12.53
CA ALA A 116 6.46 -24.78 13.30
C ALA A 116 7.73 -24.28 12.59
N ILE A 117 8.47 -25.17 11.92
CA ILE A 117 9.73 -24.80 11.26
C ILE A 117 9.49 -23.81 10.09
N PRO A 118 8.60 -24.08 9.11
CA PRO A 118 8.28 -23.12 8.07
C PRO A 118 7.69 -21.81 8.63
N LEU A 119 6.81 -21.91 9.63
CA LEU A 119 6.21 -20.72 10.26
C LEU A 119 7.30 -19.85 10.92
N TYR A 120 8.22 -20.44 11.65
CA TYR A 120 9.35 -19.73 12.24
C TYR A 120 10.22 -19.04 11.17
N TRP A 121 10.50 -19.75 10.08
CA TRP A 121 11.25 -19.18 8.96
C TRP A 121 10.53 -17.99 8.30
N VAL A 122 9.21 -18.12 8.08
CA VAL A 122 8.37 -17.00 7.57
C VAL A 122 8.42 -15.81 8.53
N MET A 123 8.29 -16.06 9.84
CA MET A 123 8.37 -14.99 10.85
C MET A 123 9.73 -14.29 10.85
N LEU A 124 10.82 -15.03 10.75
CA LEU A 124 12.17 -14.44 10.66
C LEU A 124 12.35 -13.60 9.42
N ASN A 125 11.91 -14.11 8.26
CA ASN A 125 12.00 -13.36 7.00
C ASN A 125 11.13 -12.09 7.03
N THR A 126 9.93 -12.17 7.59
CA THR A 126 9.06 -11.01 7.79
C THR A 126 9.72 -9.95 8.66
N ASN A 127 10.35 -10.35 9.76
CA ASN A 127 11.06 -9.41 10.63
C ASN A 127 12.27 -8.78 9.94
N ARG A 128 13.07 -9.57 9.21
CA ARG A 128 14.21 -9.06 8.43
C ARG A 128 13.74 -8.07 7.38
N TYR A 129 12.71 -8.41 6.64
CA TYR A 129 12.12 -7.55 5.60
C TYR A 129 11.68 -6.20 6.16
N TYR A 130 10.95 -6.18 7.29
CA TYR A 130 10.52 -4.92 7.90
C TYR A 130 11.69 -4.08 8.45
N LYS A 131 12.73 -4.72 8.99
CA LYS A 131 13.94 -4.01 9.43
C LYS A 131 14.69 -3.39 8.26
N THR A 132 14.80 -4.10 7.13
CA THR A 132 15.44 -3.58 5.92
C THR A 132 14.68 -2.37 5.38
N ILE A 133 13.34 -2.46 5.28
CA ILE A 133 12.51 -1.33 4.86
C ILE A 133 12.68 -0.15 5.82
N GLU A 134 12.66 -0.38 7.13
CA GLU A 134 12.78 0.67 8.13
C GLU A 134 14.12 1.41 8.04
N ALA A 135 15.19 0.68 7.76
CA ALA A 135 16.51 1.28 7.50
C ALA A 135 16.55 2.05 6.16
N GLU A 136 15.85 1.55 5.14
CA GLU A 136 15.82 2.16 3.81
C GLU A 136 15.00 3.46 3.78
N ILE A 137 13.93 3.56 4.59
CA ILE A 137 13.08 4.76 4.67
C ILE A 137 13.51 5.73 5.77
N ALA A 138 14.52 5.42 6.55
CA ALA A 138 15.05 6.33 7.57
C ALA A 138 15.64 7.57 6.91
N LEU A 139 15.37 8.73 7.49
CA LEU A 139 16.00 9.98 7.04
C LEU A 139 17.49 9.92 7.31
N ASP A 140 18.27 10.24 6.29
CA ASP A 140 19.72 10.36 6.36
C ASP A 140 20.17 11.74 5.87
N GLU A 141 21.47 12.04 6.04
CA GLU A 141 22.06 13.32 5.61
C GLU A 141 22.00 13.53 4.08
N SER A 142 21.81 12.45 3.31
CA SER A 142 21.67 12.49 1.85
C SER A 142 20.25 12.81 1.39
N THR A 143 19.28 12.88 2.31
CA THR A 143 17.87 13.12 1.99
C THR A 143 17.66 14.55 1.55
N GLU A 144 17.65 14.79 0.25
CA GLU A 144 17.38 16.11 -0.33
C GLU A 144 15.89 16.42 -0.31
N PHE A 145 15.52 17.56 0.26
CA PHE A 145 14.18 18.12 0.22
C PHE A 145 14.12 19.32 -0.73
N GLY A 146 13.15 19.30 -1.65
CA GLY A 146 12.94 20.35 -2.64
C GLY A 146 13.31 19.92 -4.07
N SER A 147 12.39 20.11 -5.00
CA SER A 147 12.60 19.90 -6.44
C SER A 147 12.98 21.23 -7.10
N LYS A 148 13.79 21.18 -8.15
CA LYS A 148 14.22 22.36 -8.95
C LYS A 148 13.30 22.63 -10.15
N GLY A 149 12.04 22.29 -10.08
CA GLY A 149 11.04 22.48 -11.14
C GLY A 149 10.03 21.33 -11.18
N ASP A 150 8.90 21.61 -11.81
CA ASP A 150 7.81 20.64 -11.96
C ASP A 150 7.26 20.68 -13.39
N TYR A 151 7.49 19.58 -14.10
CA TYR A 151 7.02 19.38 -15.46
C TYR A 151 5.83 18.43 -15.48
N ALA A 152 4.69 18.92 -15.94
CA ALA A 152 3.47 18.11 -16.06
C ALA A 152 3.26 17.60 -17.47
N VAL A 153 2.90 16.34 -17.58
CA VAL A 153 2.52 15.66 -18.82
C VAL A 153 1.12 15.09 -18.67
N VAL A 154 0.21 15.55 -19.53
CA VAL A 154 -1.14 14.98 -19.60
C VAL A 154 -1.22 14.05 -20.79
N LEU A 155 -1.46 12.76 -20.51
CA LEU A 155 -1.57 11.78 -21.57
C LEU A 155 -2.93 11.86 -22.23
N MET A 156 -2.94 12.10 -23.55
CA MET A 156 -4.13 12.29 -24.37
C MET A 156 -4.20 11.21 -25.47
N ASP A 157 -5.25 10.38 -25.44
CA ASP A 157 -5.53 9.38 -26.49
C ASP A 157 -6.62 9.87 -27.46
N LYS A 158 -7.64 10.56 -26.92
CA LYS A 158 -8.80 11.12 -27.66
C LYS A 158 -9.26 12.42 -27.01
N LEU A 159 -9.93 13.29 -27.75
CA LEU A 159 -10.63 14.42 -27.15
C LEU A 159 -11.98 13.96 -26.61
N ASN A 160 -12.03 13.69 -25.31
CA ASN A 160 -13.23 13.31 -24.59
C ASN A 160 -13.29 13.94 -23.19
N LYS A 161 -14.44 13.91 -22.56
CA LYS A 161 -14.68 14.54 -21.25
C LYS A 161 -13.69 14.09 -20.16
N PRO A 162 -13.37 12.79 -19.99
CA PRO A 162 -12.38 12.35 -19.00
C PRO A 162 -10.98 12.93 -19.21
N GLN A 163 -10.55 13.02 -20.45
CA GLN A 163 -9.22 13.53 -20.79
C GLN A 163 -9.15 15.05 -20.69
N LEU A 164 -10.20 15.77 -21.11
CA LEU A 164 -10.28 17.20 -20.89
C LEU A 164 -10.34 17.56 -19.40
N LYS A 165 -11.03 16.75 -18.58
CA LYS A 165 -10.99 16.90 -17.12
C LYS A 165 -9.59 16.70 -16.55
N ALA A 166 -8.82 15.73 -17.06
CA ALA A 166 -7.44 15.52 -16.62
C ALA A 166 -6.55 16.72 -16.99
N LEU A 167 -6.75 17.29 -18.17
CA LEU A 167 -6.04 18.47 -18.63
C LEU A 167 -6.38 19.71 -17.77
N ASP A 168 -7.66 19.95 -17.50
CA ASP A 168 -8.14 21.03 -16.65
C ASP A 168 -7.58 20.93 -15.22
N TYR A 169 -7.56 19.71 -14.69
CA TYR A 169 -6.98 19.46 -13.37
C TYR A 169 -5.48 19.76 -13.34
N ALA A 170 -4.73 19.34 -14.37
CA ALA A 170 -3.31 19.65 -14.49
C ALA A 170 -3.06 21.16 -14.61
N LEU A 171 -3.87 21.88 -15.41
CA LEU A 171 -3.80 23.34 -15.51
C LEU A 171 -4.06 24.05 -14.17
N SER A 172 -4.99 23.54 -13.39
CA SER A 172 -5.32 24.13 -12.07
C SER A 172 -4.22 23.92 -11.03
N SER A 173 -3.35 22.93 -11.21
CA SER A 173 -2.27 22.58 -10.30
C SER A 173 -1.02 23.46 -10.41
N LYS A 174 -1.01 24.42 -11.37
CA LYS A 174 0.06 25.43 -11.56
C LYS A 174 1.47 24.85 -11.63
N HIS A 175 1.70 23.99 -12.61
CA HIS A 175 3.03 23.47 -12.93
C HIS A 175 3.90 24.53 -13.62
N ASP A 176 5.22 24.43 -13.50
CA ASP A 176 6.15 25.31 -14.19
C ASP A 176 6.06 25.13 -15.71
N ARG A 177 5.85 23.89 -16.15
CA ARG A 177 5.66 23.52 -17.56
C ARG A 177 4.61 22.44 -17.66
N LEU A 178 3.75 22.53 -18.68
CA LEU A 178 2.68 21.56 -18.94
C LEU A 178 2.61 21.29 -20.43
N ASP A 179 2.68 20.01 -20.81
CA ASP A 179 2.47 19.56 -22.17
C ASP A 179 1.37 18.46 -22.20
N ALA A 180 0.55 18.51 -23.22
CA ALA A 180 -0.28 17.39 -23.58
C ALA A 180 0.53 16.43 -24.49
N VAL A 181 0.48 15.15 -24.21
CA VAL A 181 1.25 14.16 -24.95
C VAL A 181 0.31 13.12 -25.58
N HIS A 182 0.44 12.94 -26.89
CA HIS A 182 -0.29 11.92 -27.64
C HIS A 182 0.71 10.90 -28.22
N VAL A 183 0.48 9.61 -27.99
CA VAL A 183 1.29 8.54 -28.58
C VAL A 183 0.63 8.10 -29.89
N ALA A 184 1.28 8.40 -31.00
CA ALA A 184 0.82 8.10 -32.36
C ALA A 184 1.06 6.63 -32.72
N VAL A 185 0.11 5.78 -32.36
CA VAL A 185 0.12 4.36 -32.75
C VAL A 185 -0.32 4.19 -34.23
N ASP A 186 -1.10 5.16 -34.71
CA ASP A 186 -1.64 5.22 -36.05
C ASP A 186 -1.45 6.67 -36.56
N PRO A 187 -0.66 6.88 -37.64
CA PRO A 187 -0.37 8.22 -38.13
C PRO A 187 -1.61 9.01 -38.62
N GLU A 188 -2.61 8.34 -39.21
CA GLU A 188 -3.82 9.00 -39.72
C GLU A 188 -4.65 9.51 -38.52
N ARG A 189 -4.78 8.71 -37.49
CA ARG A 189 -5.47 9.11 -36.25
C ARG A 189 -4.76 10.23 -35.51
N ALA A 190 -3.44 10.21 -35.50
CA ALA A 190 -2.66 11.28 -34.90
C ALA A 190 -2.82 12.61 -35.65
N ALA A 191 -2.89 12.59 -36.98
CA ALA A 191 -3.17 13.76 -37.79
C ALA A 191 -4.58 14.30 -37.52
N ALA A 192 -5.59 13.43 -37.48
CA ALA A 192 -6.96 13.80 -37.13
C ALA A 192 -7.04 14.41 -35.71
N PHE A 193 -6.39 13.79 -34.75
CA PHE A 193 -6.34 14.31 -33.36
C PHE A 193 -5.68 15.68 -33.27
N LYS A 194 -4.60 15.93 -34.03
CA LYS A 194 -3.93 17.23 -34.11
C LYS A 194 -4.86 18.30 -34.69
N ALA A 195 -5.64 17.97 -35.71
CA ALA A 195 -6.62 18.87 -36.31
C ALA A 195 -7.72 19.22 -35.30
N GLU A 196 -8.30 18.21 -34.66
CA GLU A 196 -9.34 18.36 -33.61
C GLU A 196 -8.82 19.19 -32.43
N TRP A 197 -7.58 18.98 -31.99
CA TRP A 197 -6.93 19.77 -30.93
C TRP A 197 -6.87 21.26 -31.26
N LYS A 198 -6.52 21.57 -32.52
CA LYS A 198 -6.44 22.96 -33.00
C LYS A 198 -7.84 23.59 -33.12
N GLU A 199 -8.81 22.83 -33.59
CA GLU A 199 -10.21 23.29 -33.76
C GLU A 199 -10.82 23.65 -32.40
N TYR A 200 -10.55 22.85 -31.34
CA TYR A 200 -11.00 23.16 -29.98
C TYR A 200 -10.28 24.35 -29.32
N GLY A 201 -9.25 24.89 -29.95
CA GLY A 201 -8.53 26.08 -29.47
C GLY A 201 -7.81 25.88 -28.15
N ILE A 202 -7.37 24.65 -27.84
CA ILE A 202 -6.67 24.32 -26.61
C ILE A 202 -5.27 24.95 -26.65
N LYS A 203 -4.96 25.83 -25.67
CA LYS A 203 -3.71 26.59 -25.63
C LYS A 203 -2.52 25.81 -25.10
N VAL A 204 -2.72 24.59 -24.59
CA VAL A 204 -1.64 23.74 -24.07
C VAL A 204 -0.85 23.14 -25.24
N PRO A 205 0.49 23.17 -25.22
CA PRO A 205 1.31 22.53 -26.24
C PRO A 205 1.01 21.04 -26.36
N LEU A 206 0.79 20.58 -27.59
CA LEU A 206 0.58 19.16 -27.91
C LEU A 206 1.86 18.57 -28.46
N LYS A 207 2.41 17.55 -27.79
CA LYS A 207 3.52 16.74 -28.28
C LYS A 207 3.00 15.41 -28.80
N ILE A 208 3.40 15.06 -30.00
CA ILE A 208 3.06 13.79 -30.63
C ILE A 208 4.32 12.92 -30.63
N ILE A 209 4.24 11.76 -29.99
CA ILE A 209 5.32 10.78 -29.93
C ILE A 209 5.00 9.68 -30.92
N GLU A 210 5.87 9.47 -31.89
CA GLU A 210 5.72 8.40 -32.89
C GLU A 210 5.98 7.03 -32.25
N SER A 211 5.16 6.04 -32.64
CA SER A 211 5.29 4.65 -32.19
C SER A 211 5.30 3.69 -33.38
N PRO A 212 6.46 3.47 -33.98
CA PRO A 212 6.58 2.62 -35.18
C PRO A 212 6.17 1.17 -34.93
N TYR A 213 6.30 0.68 -33.69
CA TYR A 213 5.95 -0.70 -33.31
C TYR A 213 4.54 -0.85 -32.73
N ARG A 214 3.69 0.18 -32.87
CA ARG A 214 2.34 0.20 -32.29
C ARG A 214 2.29 -0.04 -30.78
N GLU A 215 3.39 0.21 -30.09
CA GLU A 215 3.49 0.11 -28.62
C GLU A 215 3.17 1.46 -27.99
N PHE A 216 2.35 1.46 -26.94
CA PHE A 216 1.89 2.69 -26.30
C PHE A 216 2.79 3.14 -25.16
N SER A 217 3.32 2.19 -24.38
CA SER A 217 4.01 2.50 -23.12
C SER A 217 5.49 2.80 -23.28
N ALA A 218 6.20 2.07 -24.17
CA ALA A 218 7.63 2.23 -24.31
C ALA A 218 8.04 3.62 -24.85
N PRO A 219 7.41 4.16 -25.93
CA PRO A 219 7.78 5.49 -26.43
C PRO A 219 7.52 6.60 -25.40
N LEU A 220 6.46 6.49 -24.60
CA LEU A 220 6.19 7.45 -23.54
C LEU A 220 7.26 7.39 -22.44
N ILE A 221 7.64 6.19 -22.01
CA ILE A 221 8.68 6.02 -20.99
C ILE A 221 10.02 6.58 -21.48
N GLU A 222 10.40 6.25 -22.71
CA GLU A 222 11.61 6.77 -23.34
C GLU A 222 11.61 8.31 -23.42
N PHE A 223 10.49 8.90 -23.80
CA PHE A 223 10.31 10.36 -23.80
C PHE A 223 10.52 10.97 -22.42
N LEU A 224 9.95 10.37 -21.38
CA LEU A 224 10.07 10.85 -20.00
C LEU A 224 11.50 10.67 -19.47
N GLU A 225 12.16 9.56 -19.77
CA GLU A 225 13.55 9.32 -19.41
C GLU A 225 14.51 10.26 -20.11
N ASP A 226 14.28 10.54 -21.39
CA ASP A 226 15.09 11.50 -22.17
C ASP A 226 14.89 12.93 -21.66
N HIS A 227 13.65 13.32 -21.37
CA HIS A 227 13.38 14.61 -20.71
C HIS A 227 14.15 14.72 -19.39
N ARG A 228 14.13 13.68 -18.58
CA ARG A 228 14.85 13.65 -17.30
C ARG A 228 16.37 13.72 -17.47
N LYS A 229 16.94 13.02 -18.46
CA LYS A 229 18.38 13.11 -18.75
C LYS A 229 18.81 14.55 -19.05
N ARG A 230 17.96 15.30 -19.77
CA ARG A 230 18.24 16.70 -20.13
C ARG A 230 18.03 17.68 -18.98
N HIS A 231 17.04 17.46 -18.10
CA HIS A 231 16.63 18.41 -17.07
C HIS A 231 16.92 17.96 -15.62
N GLY A 232 17.59 16.84 -15.45
CA GLY A 232 18.20 16.33 -14.21
C GLY A 232 17.27 16.23 -12.99
N ARG A 233 17.09 17.33 -12.24
CA ARG A 233 16.38 17.37 -10.95
C ARG A 233 14.92 17.82 -11.06
N GLU A 234 14.38 17.98 -12.25
CA GLU A 234 12.99 18.35 -12.48
C GLU A 234 12.07 17.16 -12.12
N ARG A 235 10.98 17.43 -11.38
CA ARG A 235 9.96 16.45 -11.07
C ARG A 235 9.03 16.32 -12.28
N ILE A 236 8.70 15.10 -12.67
CA ILE A 236 7.77 14.87 -13.79
C ILE A 236 6.44 14.34 -13.23
N SER A 237 5.35 15.07 -13.45
CA SER A 237 3.99 14.72 -13.02
C SER A 237 3.18 14.25 -14.20
N VAL A 238 2.86 12.95 -14.29
CA VAL A 238 2.07 12.36 -15.39
C VAL A 238 0.61 12.20 -14.97
N TYR A 239 -0.29 12.88 -15.69
CA TYR A 239 -1.73 12.83 -15.47
C TYR A 239 -2.40 11.81 -16.38
N LEU A 240 -3.15 10.89 -15.78
CA LEU A 240 -3.87 9.84 -16.48
C LEU A 240 -5.35 9.86 -16.08
N PRO A 241 -6.28 9.90 -17.01
CA PRO A 241 -7.70 9.72 -16.69
C PRO A 241 -7.95 8.25 -16.30
N LYS A 242 -8.74 8.05 -15.25
CA LYS A 242 -9.12 6.72 -14.76
C LYS A 242 -10.63 6.63 -14.61
N PHE A 243 -11.24 5.63 -15.26
CA PHE A 243 -12.66 5.34 -15.07
C PHE A 243 -12.90 4.68 -13.71
N ILE A 244 -13.88 5.21 -12.98
CA ILE A 244 -14.40 4.59 -11.77
C ILE A 244 -15.69 3.89 -12.15
N VAL A 245 -15.71 2.58 -11.98
CA VAL A 245 -16.82 1.68 -12.34
C VAL A 245 -17.55 1.20 -11.09
N GLY A 246 -18.81 0.80 -11.20
CA GLY A 246 -19.64 0.35 -10.08
C GLY A 246 -19.41 -1.12 -9.71
N HIS A 247 -19.28 -1.97 -10.70
CA HIS A 247 -19.18 -3.42 -10.51
C HIS A 247 -17.76 -3.92 -10.76
N TRP A 248 -17.32 -4.93 -10.02
CA TRP A 248 -15.99 -5.49 -10.15
C TRP A 248 -15.69 -6.06 -11.55
N TRP A 249 -16.70 -6.64 -12.23
CA TRP A 249 -16.54 -7.18 -13.57
C TRP A 249 -16.37 -6.11 -14.67
N GLU A 250 -16.86 -4.88 -14.46
CA GLU A 250 -16.65 -3.75 -15.37
C GLU A 250 -15.16 -3.35 -15.46
N HIS A 251 -14.38 -3.70 -14.43
CA HIS A 251 -12.92 -3.52 -14.45
C HIS A 251 -12.25 -4.34 -15.54
N ILE A 252 -12.85 -5.46 -15.97
CA ILE A 252 -12.32 -6.33 -17.02
C ILE A 252 -12.36 -5.59 -18.38
N PHE A 253 -13.33 -4.71 -18.60
CA PHE A 253 -13.49 -3.98 -19.87
C PHE A 253 -12.82 -2.61 -19.87
N HIS A 254 -12.50 -2.06 -18.70
CA HIS A 254 -12.00 -0.71 -18.55
C HIS A 254 -10.66 -0.65 -17.84
N ASN A 255 -9.89 0.40 -18.12
CA ASN A 255 -8.65 0.73 -17.40
C ASN A 255 -7.43 -0.18 -17.61
N HIS A 256 -7.47 -1.22 -18.43
CA HIS A 256 -6.32 -2.12 -18.61
C HIS A 256 -5.06 -1.39 -19.08
N ARG A 257 -5.21 -0.49 -20.07
CA ARG A 257 -4.07 0.30 -20.60
C ARG A 257 -3.55 1.27 -19.54
N ALA A 258 -4.44 2.02 -18.88
CA ALA A 258 -4.07 2.97 -17.84
C ALA A 258 -3.40 2.30 -16.63
N ASN A 259 -3.91 1.16 -16.19
CA ASN A 259 -3.32 0.41 -15.09
C ASN A 259 -1.94 -0.18 -15.44
N ARG A 260 -1.78 -0.73 -16.65
CA ARG A 260 -0.50 -1.25 -17.13
C ARG A 260 0.54 -0.14 -17.28
N LEU A 261 0.15 0.98 -17.85
CA LEU A 261 1.03 2.14 -18.00
C LEU A 261 1.42 2.71 -16.62
N ARG A 262 0.45 2.89 -15.72
CA ARG A 262 0.72 3.30 -14.34
C ARG A 262 1.75 2.39 -13.67
N SER A 263 1.56 1.07 -13.74
CA SER A 263 2.50 0.11 -13.13
C SER A 263 3.91 0.26 -13.69
N ARG A 264 4.08 0.49 -14.97
CA ARG A 264 5.39 0.73 -15.59
C ARG A 264 5.99 2.08 -15.18
N LEU A 265 5.19 3.15 -15.15
CA LEU A 265 5.64 4.50 -14.78
C LEU A 265 6.11 4.62 -13.33
N LEU A 266 5.54 3.82 -12.42
CA LEU A 266 5.97 3.79 -11.01
C LEU A 266 7.42 3.33 -10.82
N TYR A 267 7.99 2.60 -11.79
CA TYR A 267 9.40 2.19 -11.76
C TYR A 267 10.34 3.22 -12.41
N VAL A 268 9.79 4.26 -13.06
CA VAL A 268 10.60 5.33 -13.65
C VAL A 268 10.94 6.34 -12.56
N ARG A 269 12.22 6.49 -12.26
CA ARG A 269 12.68 7.39 -11.18
C ARG A 269 12.30 8.84 -11.47
N GLY A 270 11.79 9.55 -10.47
CA GLY A 270 11.41 10.97 -10.57
C GLY A 270 10.11 11.24 -11.30
N VAL A 271 9.38 10.22 -11.71
CA VAL A 271 8.05 10.32 -12.29
C VAL A 271 7.00 10.07 -11.22
N MET A 272 6.06 11.00 -11.09
CA MET A 272 4.87 10.87 -10.26
C MET A 272 3.66 10.66 -11.14
N VAL A 273 2.76 9.77 -10.75
CA VAL A 273 1.56 9.45 -11.54
C VAL A 273 0.32 9.91 -10.80
N THR A 274 -0.40 10.85 -11.40
CA THR A 274 -1.67 11.37 -10.89
C THR A 274 -2.83 10.77 -11.68
N LEU A 275 -3.70 10.03 -11.02
CA LEU A 275 -4.90 9.47 -11.60
C LEU A 275 -6.07 10.43 -11.41
N VAL A 276 -6.64 10.92 -12.50
CA VAL A 276 -7.81 11.80 -12.45
C VAL A 276 -9.08 10.97 -12.64
N PRO A 277 -9.93 10.84 -11.59
CA PRO A 277 -11.07 9.96 -11.63
C PRO A 277 -12.21 10.53 -12.50
N TRP A 278 -12.75 9.66 -13.35
CA TRP A 278 -14.00 9.89 -14.06
C TRP A 278 -15.01 8.82 -13.64
N ARG A 279 -16.09 9.25 -12.99
CA ARG A 279 -17.12 8.34 -12.49
C ARG A 279 -18.10 8.00 -13.62
N LEU A 280 -18.32 6.71 -13.84
CA LEU A 280 -19.36 6.20 -14.72
C LEU A 280 -20.72 6.16 -13.98
N GLU A 281 -21.84 6.14 -14.72
CA GLU A 281 -23.17 6.04 -14.11
C GLU A 281 -23.36 4.79 -13.26
N SER A 282 -22.72 3.69 -13.65
CA SER A 282 -22.73 2.47 -12.86
C SER A 282 -22.16 2.68 -11.46
N ALA A 283 -21.05 3.43 -11.34
CA ALA A 283 -20.44 3.74 -10.05
C ALA A 283 -21.35 4.63 -9.19
N GLU A 284 -22.02 5.61 -9.78
CA GLU A 284 -22.92 6.51 -9.07
C GLU A 284 -24.17 5.79 -8.54
N LYS A 285 -24.69 4.83 -9.32
CA LYS A 285 -25.86 4.03 -8.92
C LYS A 285 -25.53 3.03 -7.80
N PHE A 286 -24.33 2.44 -7.85
CA PHE A 286 -23.91 1.39 -6.93
C PHE A 286 -23.49 1.93 -5.55
N ASN A 287 -22.85 3.09 -5.50
CA ASN A 287 -22.37 3.67 -4.25
C ASN A 287 -23.24 4.84 -3.79
N PRO A 288 -24.04 4.68 -2.70
CA PRO A 288 -24.92 5.73 -2.21
C PRO A 288 -24.18 7.00 -1.77
N PHE A 289 -22.91 6.90 -1.37
CA PHE A 289 -22.08 8.08 -1.02
C PHE A 289 -21.74 8.95 -2.23
N LEU A 290 -21.85 8.42 -3.45
CA LEU A 290 -21.61 9.17 -4.69
C LEU A 290 -22.87 9.84 -5.25
N ARG A 291 -24.05 9.59 -4.65
CA ARG A 291 -25.33 10.18 -5.11
C ARG A 291 -25.45 11.67 -4.83
N ASN A 292 -24.82 12.14 -3.75
CA ASN A 292 -24.83 13.57 -3.42
C ASN A 292 -23.48 14.20 -3.86
N PRO A 293 -23.44 14.91 -4.99
CA PRO A 293 -22.23 15.59 -5.42
C PRO A 293 -21.90 16.70 -4.47
N LEU A 294 -20.64 16.79 -4.10
CA LEU A 294 -20.12 17.95 -3.41
C LEU A 294 -20.10 19.15 -4.36
N PRO A 295 -20.24 20.38 -3.84
CA PRO A 295 -20.04 21.59 -4.63
C PRO A 295 -18.69 21.53 -5.35
N GLY A 296 -18.68 21.66 -6.68
CA GLY A 296 -17.47 21.55 -7.51
C GLY A 296 -17.26 20.20 -8.21
N ASP A 297 -18.07 19.18 -7.95
CA ASP A 297 -18.08 17.95 -8.73
C ASP A 297 -18.63 18.23 -10.14
N ALA A 298 -17.75 18.21 -11.15
CA ALA A 298 -18.17 18.30 -12.55
C ALA A 298 -18.83 16.98 -12.95
N ARG A 299 -20.16 16.93 -12.89
CA ARG A 299 -20.92 15.81 -13.44
C ARG A 299 -21.08 15.97 -14.95
N ARG A 300 -21.17 14.87 -15.66
CA ARG A 300 -21.57 14.64 -17.03
C ARG A 300 -22.38 15.79 -17.63
N GLY A 301 -21.73 16.79 -18.21
CA GLY A 301 -22.40 17.85 -18.96
C GLY A 301 -23.25 18.83 -18.16
N GLU A 302 -23.43 18.68 -16.86
CA GLU A 302 -23.99 19.73 -16.03
C GLU A 302 -22.96 20.87 -15.91
N ARG A 303 -23.37 22.05 -16.37
CA ARG A 303 -22.62 23.28 -16.10
C ARG A 303 -22.68 23.51 -14.59
N VAL A 304 -21.58 23.24 -13.91
CA VAL A 304 -21.44 23.67 -12.51
C VAL A 304 -21.59 25.18 -12.50
N ARG A 305 -22.65 25.68 -11.86
CA ARG A 305 -22.77 27.12 -11.63
C ARG A 305 -21.50 27.54 -10.86
N PRO A 306 -20.76 28.56 -11.32
CA PRO A 306 -19.59 29.01 -10.61
C PRO A 306 -20.02 29.38 -9.18
N VAL A 307 -19.51 28.62 -8.21
CA VAL A 307 -19.66 29.02 -6.82
C VAL A 307 -18.95 30.35 -6.69
N GLN A 308 -19.72 31.42 -6.39
CA GLN A 308 -19.11 32.69 -6.05
C GLN A 308 -18.11 32.41 -4.91
N ARG A 309 -16.83 32.44 -5.26
CA ARG A 309 -15.76 32.35 -4.25
C ARG A 309 -15.90 33.57 -3.34
N ARG A 310 -16.47 33.41 -2.18
CA ARG A 310 -16.18 34.34 -1.09
C ARG A 310 -14.69 34.24 -0.89
N HIS A 311 -13.98 35.29 -1.25
CA HIS A 311 -12.56 35.43 -0.97
C HIS A 311 -12.38 35.48 0.56
N HIS A 312 -12.28 34.32 1.20
CA HIS A 312 -11.56 34.25 2.45
C HIS A 312 -10.08 34.41 2.08
N LYS A 313 -9.54 35.55 2.38
CA LYS A 313 -8.09 35.75 2.47
C LYS A 313 -7.60 34.80 3.55
N LEU A 314 -7.20 33.58 3.16
CA LEU A 314 -6.41 32.72 4.01
C LEU A 314 -5.04 33.41 4.08
N ALA A 315 -4.69 33.88 5.28
CA ALA A 315 -3.37 34.37 5.58
C ALA A 315 -2.35 33.26 5.24
N ARG A 316 -1.31 33.62 4.53
CA ARG A 316 -0.15 32.74 4.28
C ARG A 316 0.41 32.34 5.64
N ASN A 317 0.57 31.02 5.84
CA ASN A 317 1.29 30.37 6.96
C ASN A 317 0.52 30.03 8.23
N GLU A 318 -0.70 29.56 8.17
CA GLU A 318 -1.27 28.85 9.31
C GLU A 318 -1.46 27.36 8.95
N VAL A 319 -0.69 26.50 9.63
CA VAL A 319 -0.93 25.06 9.68
C VAL A 319 -2.07 24.86 10.65
N ILE A 320 -3.28 24.61 10.16
CA ILE A 320 -4.41 24.26 11.02
C ILE A 320 -4.28 22.80 11.38
N VAL A 321 -3.85 22.52 12.60
CA VAL A 321 -3.93 21.18 13.20
C VAL A 321 -5.34 21.05 13.74
N ILE A 322 -6.19 20.24 13.11
CA ILE A 322 -7.50 19.88 13.65
C ILE A 322 -7.25 18.77 14.69
N THR A 323 -7.16 19.16 15.95
CA THR A 323 -7.23 18.21 17.08
C THR A 323 -8.68 17.82 17.30
N ALA A 324 -8.94 16.51 17.42
CA ALA A 324 -10.28 15.93 17.58
C ALA A 324 -10.86 16.08 19.01
N ASP A 325 -10.34 16.99 19.82
CA ASP A 325 -10.73 17.19 21.22
C ASP A 325 -11.32 18.60 21.43
N GLU A 326 -12.47 18.85 20.82
CA GLU A 326 -13.32 19.95 21.28
C GLU A 326 -14.79 19.69 20.91
N LYS A 327 -15.36 18.67 21.53
CA LYS A 327 -16.81 18.52 21.67
C LYS A 327 -17.07 17.79 22.99
N ASP A 328 -16.99 18.56 24.06
CA ASP A 328 -17.71 18.31 25.32
C ASP A 328 -17.43 19.50 26.26
N GLU A 329 -18.19 20.60 26.06
CA GLU A 329 -18.49 21.62 27.05
C GLU A 329 -19.28 22.75 26.36
N GLU A 330 -20.61 22.51 26.25
CA GLU A 330 -21.67 23.48 26.53
C GLU A 330 -23.05 22.77 26.40
#